data_3ac75936e2527f7c77c5de88d4ad97d9
#
_entry.id   3ac75936e2527f7c77c5de88d4ad97d9
#
_cell.length_a   1.000
_cell.length_b   1.000
_cell.length_c   1.000
_cell.angle_alpha   90.00
_cell.angle_beta   90.00
_cell.angle_gamma   90.00
#
_symmetry.space_group_name_H-M   'P 1'
#
loop_
_entity.id
_entity.type
_entity.pdbx_description
1 polymer ?
#
loop_
_entity_poly.entity_id
_entity_poly.type
_entity_poly.pdbx_seq_one_letter_code
_entity_poly.pdbx_strand_id
1 'polypeptide(L)'
;MGRVEPAILAQALRALLLVLCANLFAVPATAQQGPGFAKGSTCWTSGARTLRYADLAAQPAQWTCAGDSYDWKQPRHFVRLDVRGKDIDANAARYAEFDRHEFERLTVTLIGADGNRASRSYDFDETWLGRSSLHSMVEFPEFPGKVEAVLFTLDGGDWPESLARADLVAKPSVPPTSGFVHLVAALICGLLLAPILFDLGYFRALREPFPLWHALFCSMAFVQTAAVSGLIPLLTPIGFETELFITYMSLDVMVAATMLFASNFVEPEFIARRQRVALFSIALLALLNGALTTFLPELFGEWIDHVYFGAYMLMLGVYFAVLWQARRAGSRMAAYLILGFAPFCSIIAVQFVGVVSDAFHTFDETWPQNFALLFEVVATALAVADRFIAIKRERDQAIDDARILEKLSERDELTGLRNRRSLDAQFADLVADGFHTIAVLDIDHFKPINDLYGHPFGDAVLVSAAAALRAGDDENLLAFRIGGEEFLLMLRGQDAGARAETRRRAITARTLSDMEGLDRPVTASMGVLDFSAVAGEPGLDFWTLYTRADQLLYDAKCAGRNRTRSDTLDWFVPEAAEGQTAAA
;
A
#
# COMPACT_ATOMS: atom_id res chain seq x y z
N MET A 1 -6.12 -14.25 20.31
CA MET A 1 -4.73 -14.18 19.78
C MET A 1 -4.13 -12.89 20.29
N GLY A 2 -3.03 -12.98 21.07
CA GLY A 2 -2.48 -11.89 21.86
C GLY A 2 -2.14 -10.65 21.04
N ARG A 3 -2.46 -9.50 21.59
CA ARG A 3 -1.97 -8.20 21.12
C ARG A 3 -0.43 -8.25 21.16
N VAL A 4 0.22 -8.25 20.01
CA VAL A 4 1.62 -7.85 19.96
C VAL A 4 1.60 -6.40 20.43
N GLU A 5 2.10 -6.15 21.63
CA GLU A 5 2.13 -4.79 22.18
C GLU A 5 2.91 -3.90 21.20
N PRO A 6 2.37 -2.74 20.82
CA PRO A 6 3.08 -1.80 19.93
C PRO A 6 4.47 -1.42 20.48
N ALA A 7 4.72 -1.61 21.76
CA ALA A 7 6.02 -1.46 22.40
C ALA A 7 7.04 -2.50 21.93
N ILE A 8 6.65 -3.75 21.70
CA ILE A 8 7.56 -4.84 21.26
C ILE A 8 7.97 -4.59 19.80
N LEU A 9 7.04 -4.20 18.94
CA LEU A 9 7.34 -3.88 17.54
C LEU A 9 8.26 -2.65 17.45
N ALA A 10 8.00 -1.60 18.25
CA ALA A 10 8.84 -0.42 18.33
C ALA A 10 10.24 -0.72 18.90
N GLN A 11 10.36 -1.63 19.87
CA GLN A 11 11.65 -2.08 20.40
C GLN A 11 12.41 -2.94 19.39
N ALA A 12 11.75 -3.85 18.68
CA ALA A 12 12.37 -4.66 17.62
C ALA A 12 12.85 -3.77 16.46
N LEU A 13 12.05 -2.78 16.05
CA LEU A 13 12.43 -1.80 15.02
C LEU A 13 13.63 -0.93 15.47
N ARG A 14 13.64 -0.49 16.73
CA ARG A 14 14.79 0.26 17.31
C ARG A 14 16.03 -0.58 17.40
N ALA A 15 15.93 -1.84 17.81
CA ALA A 15 17.05 -2.75 17.88
C ALA A 15 17.62 -3.05 16.49
N LEU A 16 16.75 -3.26 15.49
CA LEU A 16 17.15 -3.46 14.10
C LEU A 16 17.79 -2.19 13.51
N LEU A 17 17.26 -1.01 13.81
CA LEU A 17 17.83 0.28 13.42
C LEU A 17 19.21 0.50 14.05
N LEU A 18 19.38 0.16 15.34
CA LEU A 18 20.66 0.23 16.03
C LEU A 18 21.69 -0.76 15.44
N VAL A 19 21.26 -1.97 15.07
CA VAL A 19 22.13 -2.96 14.40
C VAL A 19 22.50 -2.48 13.00
N LEU A 20 21.57 -1.90 12.24
CA LEU A 20 21.86 -1.33 10.92
C LEU A 20 22.79 -0.11 11.04
N CYS A 21 22.50 0.82 11.96
CA CYS A 21 23.40 1.95 12.23
C CYS A 21 24.77 1.47 12.72
N ALA A 22 24.84 0.48 13.61
CA ALA A 22 26.10 -0.08 14.06
C ALA A 22 26.88 -0.75 12.91
N ASN A 23 26.20 -1.42 11.96
CA ASN A 23 26.85 -1.99 10.77
C ASN A 23 27.23 -0.91 9.74
N LEU A 24 26.46 0.17 9.63
CA LEU A 24 26.81 1.34 8.79
C LEU A 24 28.05 2.06 9.32
N PHE A 25 28.23 2.10 10.66
CA PHE A 25 29.39 2.71 11.30
C PHE A 25 30.50 1.70 11.65
N ALA A 26 30.23 0.40 11.64
CA ALA A 26 31.19 -0.68 11.83
C ALA A 26 31.68 -1.26 10.49
N VAL A 27 31.69 -0.49 9.43
CA VAL A 27 32.55 -0.81 8.28
C VAL A 27 33.96 -0.86 8.86
N PRO A 28 34.60 -2.03 8.88
CA PRO A 28 35.96 -2.11 9.40
C PRO A 28 36.80 -1.14 8.56
N ALA A 29 37.47 -0.24 9.24
CA ALA A 29 38.50 0.62 8.67
C ALA A 29 39.69 -0.18 8.09
N THR A 30 39.47 -1.43 7.74
CA THR A 30 40.37 -2.42 7.16
C THR A 30 39.97 -2.88 5.77
N ALA A 31 39.01 -2.25 5.08
CA ALA A 31 39.18 -2.16 3.64
C ALA A 31 40.53 -1.47 3.50
N GLN A 32 41.56 -2.23 3.24
CA GLN A 32 42.87 -1.69 2.90
C GLN A 32 42.58 -0.70 1.77
N GLN A 33 42.53 0.58 2.15
CA GLN A 33 42.68 1.66 1.20
C GLN A 33 43.92 1.27 0.42
N GLY A 34 43.75 0.84 -0.79
CA GLY A 34 44.82 0.91 -1.75
C GLY A 34 45.40 2.31 -1.59
N PRO A 35 46.68 2.55 -1.68
CA PRO A 35 47.30 3.82 -1.35
C PRO A 35 46.60 4.90 -2.17
N GLY A 36 45.63 5.60 -1.56
CA GLY A 36 44.95 6.74 -2.17
C GLY A 36 46.02 7.71 -2.63
N PHE A 37 45.98 8.13 -3.87
CA PHE A 37 47.00 9.05 -4.39
C PHE A 37 46.85 10.40 -3.68
N ALA A 38 47.96 10.94 -3.20
CA ALA A 38 47.94 12.28 -2.62
C ALA A 38 47.58 13.29 -3.73
N LYS A 39 46.78 14.30 -3.39
CA LYS A 39 46.50 15.45 -4.29
C LYS A 39 47.80 15.94 -4.91
N GLY A 40 47.90 16.00 -6.26
CA GLY A 40 49.12 16.38 -6.99
C GLY A 40 49.95 15.24 -7.59
N SER A 41 49.54 13.96 -7.39
CA SER A 41 50.16 12.81 -8.07
C SER A 41 49.47 12.39 -9.38
N THR A 42 48.35 13.03 -9.72
CA THR A 42 47.59 12.79 -10.95
C THR A 42 47.80 13.96 -11.92
N CYS A 43 48.16 13.65 -13.15
CA CYS A 43 48.33 14.63 -14.23
C CYS A 43 47.51 14.18 -15.44
N TRP A 44 46.92 15.14 -16.17
CA TRP A 44 46.13 14.84 -17.36
C TRP A 44 46.45 15.80 -18.49
N THR A 45 46.14 15.36 -19.69
CA THR A 45 46.16 16.16 -20.89
C THR A 45 45.22 15.57 -21.93
N SER A 46 44.77 16.36 -22.87
CA SER A 46 43.84 15.93 -23.91
C SER A 46 44.27 16.45 -25.27
N GLY A 47 43.83 15.80 -26.35
CA GLY A 47 44.18 16.27 -27.69
C GLY A 47 43.59 15.39 -28.81
N ALA A 48 44.10 15.64 -30.04
CA ALA A 48 43.69 14.90 -31.21
C ALA A 48 44.07 13.41 -31.12
N ARG A 49 43.33 12.53 -31.80
CA ARG A 49 43.60 11.06 -31.85
C ARG A 49 45.02 10.71 -32.34
N THR A 50 45.69 11.61 -33.03
CA THR A 50 47.07 11.43 -33.49
C THR A 50 48.12 11.66 -32.42
N LEU A 51 47.75 12.30 -31.29
CA LEU A 51 48.65 12.60 -30.19
C LEU A 51 49.12 11.30 -29.53
N ARG A 52 50.44 11.16 -29.33
CA ARG A 52 51.04 9.98 -28.68
C ARG A 52 51.68 10.36 -27.36
N TYR A 53 51.68 9.45 -26.41
CA TYR A 53 52.38 9.67 -25.15
C TYR A 53 53.88 10.03 -25.32
N ALA A 54 54.54 9.49 -26.36
CA ALA A 54 55.94 9.81 -26.64
C ALA A 54 56.15 11.30 -26.89
N ASP A 55 55.19 11.96 -27.56
CA ASP A 55 55.24 13.38 -27.88
C ASP A 55 55.05 14.23 -26.62
N LEU A 56 54.16 13.76 -25.71
CA LEU A 56 53.84 14.37 -24.43
C LEU A 56 54.93 14.17 -23.37
N ALA A 57 55.63 13.04 -23.39
CA ALA A 57 56.73 12.77 -22.46
C ALA A 57 57.92 13.74 -22.63
N ALA A 58 58.09 14.28 -23.84
CA ALA A 58 59.09 15.29 -24.15
C ALA A 58 58.67 16.73 -23.80
N GLN A 59 57.39 16.94 -23.43
CA GLN A 59 56.79 18.26 -23.21
C GLN A 59 56.00 18.31 -21.88
N PRO A 60 56.71 18.37 -20.72
CA PRO A 60 56.03 18.38 -19.41
C PRO A 60 55.02 19.54 -19.21
N ALA A 61 55.23 20.64 -19.94
CA ALA A 61 54.32 21.81 -19.89
C ALA A 61 52.92 21.58 -20.46
N GLN A 62 52.70 20.49 -21.18
CA GLN A 62 51.37 20.13 -21.70
C GLN A 62 50.53 19.33 -20.70
N TRP A 63 51.09 18.96 -19.55
CA TRP A 63 50.39 18.24 -18.52
C TRP A 63 49.87 19.20 -17.47
N THR A 64 48.57 19.04 -17.14
CA THR A 64 47.97 19.72 -16.00
C THR A 64 47.99 18.77 -14.82
N CYS A 65 48.68 19.15 -13.73
CA CYS A 65 48.80 18.34 -12.52
C CYS A 65 48.14 18.99 -11.30
N ALA A 66 47.35 20.06 -11.50
CA ALA A 66 46.58 20.74 -10.45
C ALA A 66 45.30 21.35 -11.06
N GLY A 67 44.22 21.24 -10.33
CA GLY A 67 42.88 21.67 -10.77
C GLY A 67 42.02 20.51 -11.26
N ASP A 68 40.74 20.75 -11.48
CA ASP A 68 39.73 19.73 -11.81
C ASP A 68 39.10 19.97 -13.20
N SER A 69 39.67 20.77 -14.06
CA SER A 69 39.12 21.06 -15.39
C SER A 69 39.73 20.19 -16.48
N TYR A 70 38.90 19.28 -17.00
CA TYR A 70 39.22 18.47 -18.17
C TYR A 70 38.62 19.09 -19.44
N ASP A 71 39.34 19.05 -20.57
CA ASP A 71 38.76 19.38 -21.87
C ASP A 71 38.12 18.12 -22.47
N TRP A 72 36.91 17.76 -21.97
CA TRP A 72 36.15 16.59 -22.39
C TRP A 72 35.74 16.57 -23.86
N LYS A 73 35.88 17.69 -24.58
CA LYS A 73 35.59 17.81 -26.03
C LYS A 73 36.65 17.19 -26.92
N GLN A 74 37.80 16.88 -26.37
CA GLN A 74 38.87 16.25 -27.14
C GLN A 74 38.63 14.76 -27.35
N PRO A 75 38.98 14.18 -28.50
CA PRO A 75 38.71 12.77 -28.80
C PRO A 75 39.67 11.78 -28.11
N ARG A 76 40.74 12.26 -27.48
CA ARG A 76 41.72 11.45 -26.76
C ARG A 76 42.17 12.15 -25.49
N HIS A 77 42.13 11.39 -24.38
CA HIS A 77 42.54 11.84 -23.06
C HIS A 77 43.68 10.98 -22.53
N PHE A 78 44.60 11.60 -21.81
CA PHE A 78 45.68 10.95 -21.11
C PHE A 78 45.56 11.28 -19.62
N VAL A 79 45.50 10.27 -18.79
CA VAL A 79 45.50 10.39 -17.31
C VAL A 79 46.67 9.61 -16.79
N ARG A 80 47.62 10.29 -16.15
CA ARG A 80 48.82 9.70 -15.57
C ARG A 80 48.73 9.74 -14.05
N LEU A 81 48.80 8.57 -13.44
CA LEU A 81 48.90 8.40 -12.00
C LEU A 81 50.37 8.14 -11.64
N ASP A 82 51.00 9.06 -10.95
CA ASP A 82 52.39 8.92 -10.49
C ASP A 82 52.39 8.14 -9.16
N VAL A 83 52.99 6.95 -9.15
CA VAL A 83 53.01 6.02 -8.01
C VAL A 83 54.38 5.98 -7.32
N ARG A 84 55.28 6.89 -7.64
CA ARG A 84 56.59 7.02 -7.01
C ARG A 84 56.42 7.26 -5.50
N GLY A 85 57.18 6.45 -4.71
CA GLY A 85 57.14 6.54 -3.24
C GLY A 85 56.01 5.75 -2.57
N LYS A 86 55.16 5.10 -3.34
CA LYS A 86 54.21 4.08 -2.84
C LYS A 86 54.74 2.71 -3.28
N ASP A 87 54.81 1.74 -2.37
CA ASP A 87 55.11 0.36 -2.73
C ASP A 87 53.90 -0.28 -3.48
N ILE A 88 53.70 0.21 -4.70
CA ILE A 88 52.92 -0.54 -5.68
C ILE A 88 53.88 -1.55 -6.27
N ASP A 89 54.07 -2.64 -5.55
CA ASP A 89 54.66 -3.85 -6.14
C ASP A 89 53.73 -4.26 -7.29
N ALA A 90 54.27 -4.57 -8.46
CA ALA A 90 53.49 -5.11 -9.58
C ALA A 90 52.70 -6.37 -9.21
N ASN A 91 53.09 -7.03 -8.09
CA ASN A 91 52.32 -8.11 -7.45
C ASN A 91 51.24 -7.66 -6.47
N ALA A 92 51.21 -6.40 -6.05
CA ALA A 92 50.23 -5.89 -5.09
C ALA A 92 48.99 -5.27 -5.75
N ALA A 93 49.14 -4.55 -6.88
CA ALA A 93 47.99 -4.03 -7.64
C ALA A 93 47.96 -4.66 -9.05
N ARG A 94 46.90 -5.41 -9.34
CA ARG A 94 46.72 -6.07 -10.64
C ARG A 94 45.62 -5.50 -11.47
N TYR A 95 44.78 -4.67 -10.87
CA TYR A 95 43.60 -4.13 -11.53
C TYR A 95 43.45 -2.64 -11.23
N ALA A 96 42.84 -1.92 -12.18
CA ALA A 96 42.27 -0.62 -11.95
C ALA A 96 40.75 -0.70 -11.98
N GLU A 97 40.10 -0.16 -10.97
CA GLU A 97 38.66 -0.03 -10.86
C GLU A 97 38.29 1.45 -10.92
N PHE A 98 37.32 1.82 -11.80
CA PHE A 98 36.90 3.19 -12.05
C PHE A 98 35.42 3.24 -12.40
N ASP A 99 34.80 4.42 -12.34
CA ASP A 99 33.39 4.58 -12.67
C ASP A 99 33.13 4.20 -14.13
N ARG A 100 32.10 3.40 -14.35
CA ARG A 100 31.76 2.84 -15.66
C ARG A 100 31.13 3.90 -16.56
N HIS A 101 31.74 4.11 -17.73
CA HIS A 101 31.24 4.97 -18.79
C HIS A 101 31.67 4.39 -20.15
N GLU A 102 30.96 4.74 -21.21
CA GLU A 102 31.28 4.27 -22.55
C GLU A 102 32.55 4.93 -23.10
N PHE A 103 33.33 4.13 -23.80
CA PHE A 103 34.51 4.57 -24.51
C PHE A 103 34.78 3.64 -25.70
N GLU A 104 35.47 4.15 -26.71
CA GLU A 104 35.89 3.34 -27.85
C GLU A 104 37.03 2.40 -27.47
N ARG A 105 38.07 2.97 -26.77
CA ARG A 105 39.24 2.20 -26.33
C ARG A 105 39.90 2.82 -25.10
N LEU A 106 40.19 1.97 -24.13
CA LEU A 106 41.02 2.29 -22.97
C LEU A 106 42.35 1.53 -23.07
N THR A 107 43.50 2.25 -23.11
CA THR A 107 44.80 1.62 -23.04
C THR A 107 45.46 1.93 -21.71
N VAL A 108 45.76 0.88 -20.97
CA VAL A 108 46.51 0.98 -19.71
C VAL A 108 47.97 0.69 -19.97
N THR A 109 48.84 1.63 -19.61
CA THR A 109 50.31 1.52 -19.79
C THR A 109 50.98 1.64 -18.42
N LEU A 110 51.73 0.63 -18.04
CA LEU A 110 52.61 0.68 -16.88
C LEU A 110 53.99 1.24 -17.32
N ILE A 111 54.51 2.16 -16.53
CA ILE A 111 55.81 2.83 -16.80
C ILE A 111 56.76 2.55 -15.64
N GLY A 112 57.90 1.93 -15.91
CA GLY A 112 58.92 1.62 -14.93
C GLY A 112 59.96 2.71 -14.75
N ALA A 113 60.76 2.61 -13.69
CA ALA A 113 61.87 3.50 -13.35
C ALA A 113 63.00 3.53 -14.42
N ASP A 114 63.11 2.45 -15.16
CA ASP A 114 64.05 2.28 -16.27
C ASP A 114 63.54 2.81 -17.61
N GLY A 115 62.33 3.37 -17.62
CA GLY A 115 61.65 3.85 -18.82
C GLY A 115 60.99 2.75 -19.66
N ASN A 116 61.06 1.49 -19.23
CA ASN A 116 60.35 0.40 -19.88
C ASN A 116 58.86 0.56 -19.73
N ARG A 117 58.10 0.04 -20.70
CA ARG A 117 56.63 0.16 -20.74
C ARG A 117 55.98 -1.16 -21.12
N ALA A 118 54.85 -1.46 -20.50
CA ALA A 118 53.97 -2.53 -20.93
C ALA A 118 52.55 -1.93 -21.06
N SER A 119 51.86 -2.26 -22.16
CA SER A 119 50.54 -1.71 -22.45
C SER A 119 49.56 -2.82 -22.76
N ARG A 120 48.32 -2.65 -22.33
CA ARG A 120 47.19 -3.49 -22.70
C ARG A 120 46.01 -2.61 -23.01
N SER A 121 45.31 -2.91 -24.10
CA SER A 121 44.13 -2.14 -24.53
C SER A 121 42.87 -2.97 -24.32
N TYR A 122 41.78 -2.28 -24.04
CA TYR A 122 40.45 -2.82 -23.82
C TYR A 122 39.45 -2.00 -24.61
N ASP A 123 38.54 -2.64 -25.29
CA ASP A 123 37.31 -2.03 -25.75
C ASP A 123 36.30 -2.07 -24.59
N PHE A 124 35.26 -1.24 -24.59
CA PHE A 124 34.33 -1.12 -23.46
C PHE A 124 33.75 -2.47 -23.03
N ASP A 125 33.35 -3.32 -24.00
CA ASP A 125 32.77 -4.64 -23.74
C ASP A 125 33.77 -5.66 -23.16
N GLU A 126 35.07 -5.39 -23.23
CA GLU A 126 36.12 -6.24 -22.65
C GLU A 126 36.41 -5.92 -21.19
N THR A 127 35.80 -4.86 -20.65
CA THR A 127 35.94 -4.50 -19.23
C THR A 127 35.08 -5.41 -18.36
N TRP A 128 35.56 -5.69 -17.18
CA TRP A 128 34.79 -6.44 -16.19
C TRP A 128 33.97 -5.51 -15.32
N LEU A 129 32.86 -6.03 -14.77
CA LEU A 129 32.13 -5.32 -13.73
C LEU A 129 32.99 -5.27 -12.46
N GLY A 130 33.10 -4.10 -11.87
CA GLY A 130 33.77 -3.88 -10.60
C GLY A 130 32.91 -4.25 -9.40
N ARG A 131 33.00 -3.47 -8.33
CA ARG A 131 32.23 -3.65 -7.09
C ARG A 131 30.71 -3.47 -7.28
N SER A 132 30.29 -2.78 -8.32
CA SER A 132 28.90 -2.67 -8.74
C SER A 132 28.80 -2.60 -10.27
N SER A 133 27.58 -2.59 -10.80
CA SER A 133 27.36 -2.38 -12.24
C SER A 133 27.76 -0.99 -12.73
N LEU A 134 27.93 -0.06 -11.80
CA LEU A 134 28.39 1.31 -12.09
C LEU A 134 29.91 1.46 -12.13
N HIS A 135 30.67 0.37 -11.91
CA HIS A 135 32.13 0.38 -11.95
C HIS A 135 32.63 -0.59 -13.00
N SER A 136 33.63 -0.14 -13.76
CA SER A 136 34.44 -0.96 -14.66
C SER A 136 35.77 -1.32 -14.02
N MET A 137 36.27 -2.48 -14.37
CA MET A 137 37.56 -2.96 -13.89
C MET A 137 38.37 -3.51 -15.07
N VAL A 138 39.65 -3.17 -15.11
CA VAL A 138 40.60 -3.67 -16.11
C VAL A 138 41.86 -4.25 -15.44
N GLU A 139 42.40 -5.29 -16.02
CA GLU A 139 43.65 -5.91 -15.55
C GLU A 139 44.88 -5.17 -16.07
N PHE A 140 45.90 -5.05 -15.26
CA PHE A 140 47.18 -4.48 -15.72
C PHE A 140 47.94 -5.45 -16.63
N PRO A 141 48.70 -4.93 -17.59
CA PRO A 141 49.63 -5.75 -18.35
C PRO A 141 50.72 -6.32 -17.41
N GLU A 142 51.26 -7.52 -17.75
CA GLU A 142 52.40 -8.07 -17.03
C GLU A 142 53.58 -7.12 -17.16
N PHE A 143 54.19 -6.77 -16.02
CA PHE A 143 55.32 -5.85 -16.00
C PHE A 143 56.39 -6.37 -15.04
N PRO A 144 57.62 -6.67 -15.57
CA PRO A 144 58.73 -7.21 -14.76
C PRO A 144 59.53 -6.07 -14.12
N GLY A 145 59.01 -5.40 -13.11
CA GLY A 145 59.77 -4.36 -12.45
C GLY A 145 58.93 -3.44 -11.56
N LYS A 146 59.60 -2.46 -10.95
CA LYS A 146 58.93 -1.44 -10.14
C LYS A 146 58.22 -0.44 -11.02
N VAL A 147 56.90 -0.28 -10.85
CA VAL A 147 56.09 0.68 -11.56
C VAL A 147 56.28 2.08 -10.95
N GLU A 148 56.58 3.08 -11.74
CA GLU A 148 56.66 4.51 -11.35
C GLU A 148 55.36 5.25 -11.64
N ALA A 149 54.68 4.90 -12.75
CA ALA A 149 53.42 5.53 -13.12
C ALA A 149 52.51 4.57 -13.87
N VAL A 150 51.20 4.76 -13.70
CA VAL A 150 50.15 4.17 -14.50
C VAL A 150 49.60 5.25 -15.42
N LEU A 151 49.58 4.98 -16.71
CA LEU A 151 49.04 5.88 -17.73
C LEU A 151 47.80 5.26 -18.34
N PHE A 152 46.71 5.94 -18.25
CA PHE A 152 45.47 5.63 -18.98
C PHE A 152 45.43 6.51 -20.24
N THR A 153 45.15 5.90 -21.37
CA THR A 153 44.84 6.58 -22.62
C THR A 153 43.43 6.21 -23.02
N LEU A 154 42.52 7.17 -23.01
CA LEU A 154 41.10 7.00 -23.28
C LEU A 154 40.78 7.62 -24.65
N ASP A 155 40.23 6.81 -25.55
CA ASP A 155 39.74 7.22 -26.87
C ASP A 155 38.21 7.16 -26.89
N GLY A 156 37.57 8.26 -27.35
CA GLY A 156 36.11 8.30 -27.53
C GLY A 156 35.29 8.25 -26.26
N GLY A 157 35.89 8.56 -25.12
CA GLY A 157 35.18 8.66 -23.82
C GLY A 157 35.00 10.12 -23.43
N ASP A 158 33.91 10.40 -22.72
CA ASP A 158 33.50 11.75 -22.32
C ASP A 158 33.79 12.08 -20.84
N TRP A 159 34.25 11.07 -20.05
CA TRP A 159 34.49 11.24 -18.61
C TRP A 159 35.88 10.77 -18.15
N PRO A 160 36.96 11.44 -18.56
CA PRO A 160 38.31 11.07 -18.18
C PRO A 160 38.62 11.22 -16.68
N GLU A 161 37.78 11.95 -15.92
CA GLU A 161 37.93 12.15 -14.48
C GLU A 161 37.77 10.85 -13.69
N SER A 162 36.95 9.91 -14.16
CA SER A 162 36.79 8.59 -13.55
C SER A 162 38.12 7.85 -13.44
N LEU A 163 38.98 7.99 -14.46
CA LEU A 163 40.31 7.37 -14.48
C LEU A 163 41.31 8.09 -13.54
N ALA A 164 41.12 9.38 -13.31
CA ALA A 164 41.93 10.11 -12.34
C ALA A 164 41.66 9.69 -10.90
N ARG A 165 40.44 9.19 -10.66
CA ARG A 165 39.97 8.65 -9.38
C ARG A 165 40.03 7.13 -9.28
N ALA A 166 40.61 6.44 -10.28
CA ALA A 166 40.69 4.99 -10.33
C ALA A 166 41.38 4.39 -9.10
N ASP A 167 40.74 3.40 -8.51
CA ASP A 167 41.27 2.59 -7.40
C ASP A 167 42.18 1.50 -7.97
N LEU A 168 43.44 1.44 -7.48
CA LEU A 168 44.37 0.40 -7.85
C LEU A 168 44.28 -0.76 -6.84
N VAL A 169 43.77 -1.91 -7.26
CA VAL A 169 43.46 -3.03 -6.38
C VAL A 169 44.29 -4.26 -6.70
N ALA A 170 44.73 -4.97 -5.67
CA ALA A 170 45.52 -6.20 -5.81
C ALA A 170 44.67 -7.40 -6.27
N LYS A 171 43.41 -7.42 -5.86
CA LYS A 171 42.40 -8.44 -6.24
C LYS A 171 41.12 -7.73 -6.51
N PRO A 172 40.28 -8.24 -7.43
CA PRO A 172 38.94 -7.71 -7.60
C PRO A 172 38.23 -7.67 -6.24
N SER A 173 37.58 -6.56 -5.92
CA SER A 173 36.73 -6.41 -4.74
C SER A 173 35.63 -7.47 -4.72
N VAL A 174 35.20 -7.85 -5.92
CA VAL A 174 34.33 -9.01 -6.17
C VAL A 174 34.99 -9.84 -7.27
N PRO A 175 35.34 -11.13 -7.03
CA PRO A 175 35.86 -11.97 -8.09
C PRO A 175 34.87 -12.00 -9.27
N PRO A 176 35.29 -11.85 -10.52
CA PRO A 176 34.39 -11.88 -11.69
C PRO A 176 33.54 -13.15 -11.79
N THR A 177 33.96 -14.20 -11.05
CA THR A 177 33.30 -15.52 -11.01
C THR A 177 32.50 -15.77 -9.73
N SER A 178 32.41 -14.80 -8.79
CA SER A 178 31.69 -15.02 -7.54
C SER A 178 30.19 -14.81 -7.74
N GLY A 179 29.45 -15.87 -8.01
CA GLY A 179 28.00 -15.84 -8.01
C GLY A 179 27.37 -15.47 -6.66
N PHE A 180 28.17 -15.26 -5.61
CA PHE A 180 27.69 -14.91 -4.27
C PHE A 180 26.99 -13.54 -4.24
N VAL A 181 27.56 -12.53 -4.90
CA VAL A 181 26.98 -11.18 -4.97
C VAL A 181 25.61 -11.22 -5.68
N HIS A 182 25.58 -11.87 -6.84
CA HIS A 182 24.34 -12.03 -7.59
C HIS A 182 23.31 -12.90 -6.85
N LEU A 183 23.77 -13.92 -6.09
CA LEU A 183 22.88 -14.72 -5.26
C LEU A 183 22.22 -13.89 -4.15
N VAL A 184 23.00 -13.06 -3.45
CA VAL A 184 22.47 -12.16 -2.41
C VAL A 184 21.54 -11.12 -3.01
N ALA A 185 21.91 -10.51 -4.15
CA ALA A 185 21.04 -9.58 -4.86
C ALA A 185 19.73 -10.23 -5.32
N ALA A 186 19.80 -11.46 -5.86
CA ALA A 186 18.61 -12.22 -6.25
C ALA A 186 17.72 -12.56 -5.04
N LEU A 187 18.33 -12.86 -3.88
CA LEU A 187 17.59 -13.08 -2.64
C LEU A 187 16.87 -11.80 -2.18
N ILE A 188 17.55 -10.65 -2.20
CA ILE A 188 16.94 -9.35 -1.89
C ILE A 188 15.79 -9.07 -2.86
N CYS A 189 16.01 -9.24 -4.16
CA CYS A 189 14.97 -9.09 -5.18
C CYS A 189 13.76 -9.99 -4.90
N GLY A 190 13.98 -11.26 -4.52
CA GLY A 190 12.90 -12.17 -4.13
C GLY A 190 12.09 -11.68 -2.92
N LEU A 191 12.77 -11.12 -1.91
CA LEU A 191 12.12 -10.54 -0.74
C LEU A 191 11.30 -9.27 -1.08
N LEU A 192 11.75 -8.47 -2.06
CA LEU A 192 11.04 -7.26 -2.51
C LEU A 192 9.74 -7.60 -3.28
N LEU A 193 9.62 -8.80 -3.85
CA LEU A 193 8.39 -9.22 -4.57
C LEU A 193 7.24 -9.58 -3.61
N ALA A 194 7.52 -10.05 -2.41
CA ALA A 194 6.49 -10.51 -1.48
C ALA A 194 5.47 -9.42 -1.11
N PRO A 195 5.86 -8.18 -0.73
CA PRO A 195 4.92 -7.10 -0.44
C PRO A 195 3.99 -6.77 -1.59
N ILE A 196 4.44 -6.86 -2.85
CA ILE A 196 3.62 -6.55 -4.03
C ILE A 196 2.37 -7.43 -4.08
N LEU A 197 2.52 -8.72 -3.81
CA LEU A 197 1.39 -9.67 -3.81
C LEU A 197 0.39 -9.35 -2.68
N PHE A 198 0.89 -9.03 -1.50
CA PHE A 198 0.03 -8.63 -0.37
C PHE A 198 -0.69 -7.31 -0.64
N ASP A 199 -0.01 -6.32 -1.21
CA ASP A 199 -0.58 -5.02 -1.53
C ASP A 199 -1.73 -5.12 -2.55
N LEU A 200 -1.58 -5.95 -3.57
CA LEU A 200 -2.66 -6.22 -4.52
C LEU A 200 -3.87 -6.87 -3.83
N GLY A 201 -3.62 -7.80 -2.89
CA GLY A 201 -4.66 -8.38 -2.04
C GLY A 201 -5.35 -7.34 -1.15
N TYR A 202 -4.60 -6.45 -0.53
CA TYR A 202 -5.12 -5.38 0.32
C TYR A 202 -5.91 -4.35 -0.48
N PHE A 203 -5.43 -3.96 -1.66
CA PHE A 203 -6.19 -3.08 -2.56
C PHE A 203 -7.54 -3.69 -2.94
N ARG A 204 -7.58 -4.99 -3.27
CA ARG A 204 -8.84 -5.68 -3.60
C ARG A 204 -9.82 -5.69 -2.42
N ALA A 205 -9.31 -5.82 -1.19
CA ALA A 205 -10.12 -5.90 0.02
C ALA A 205 -10.64 -4.53 0.51
N LEU A 206 -9.79 -3.50 0.47
CA LEU A 206 -10.08 -2.17 1.00
C LEU A 206 -10.55 -1.19 -0.07
N ARG A 207 -10.09 -1.33 -1.31
CA ARG A 207 -10.22 -0.37 -2.42
C ARG A 207 -9.60 1.01 -2.12
N GLU A 208 -8.63 1.04 -1.20
CA GLU A 208 -7.84 2.23 -0.89
C GLU A 208 -6.63 2.32 -1.83
N PRO A 209 -6.19 3.52 -2.26
CA PRO A 209 -5.11 3.66 -3.25
C PRO A 209 -3.71 3.41 -2.69
N PHE A 210 -3.47 3.54 -1.38
CA PHE A 210 -2.13 3.46 -0.80
C PHE A 210 -1.41 2.12 -1.04
N PRO A 211 -2.07 0.94 -1.06
CA PRO A 211 -1.36 -0.30 -1.37
C PRO A 211 -0.83 -0.35 -2.81
N LEU A 212 -1.50 0.30 -3.76
CA LEU A 212 -1.01 0.37 -5.14
C LEU A 212 0.25 1.22 -5.26
N TRP A 213 0.33 2.34 -4.53
CA TRP A 213 1.54 3.16 -4.50
C TRP A 213 2.70 2.46 -3.82
N HIS A 214 2.42 1.67 -2.76
CA HIS A 214 3.43 0.84 -2.11
C HIS A 214 3.89 -0.31 -3.02
N ALA A 215 2.98 -0.98 -3.73
CA ALA A 215 3.33 -2.00 -4.72
C ALA A 215 4.20 -1.42 -5.86
N LEU A 216 3.89 -0.20 -6.34
CA LEU A 216 4.73 0.49 -7.34
C LEU A 216 6.11 0.78 -6.78
N PHE A 217 6.20 1.30 -5.54
CA PHE A 217 7.46 1.52 -4.86
C PHE A 217 8.29 0.23 -4.75
N CYS A 218 7.71 -0.87 -4.27
CA CYS A 218 8.37 -2.16 -4.16
C CYS A 218 8.82 -2.72 -5.53
N SER A 219 8.01 -2.50 -6.59
CA SER A 219 8.35 -2.91 -7.95
C SER A 219 9.56 -2.13 -8.48
N MET A 220 9.62 -0.83 -8.23
CA MET A 220 10.77 -0.01 -8.63
C MET A 220 12.00 -0.31 -7.78
N ALA A 221 11.84 -0.59 -6.48
CA ALA A 221 12.90 -1.06 -5.62
C ALA A 221 13.52 -2.39 -6.11
N PHE A 222 12.68 -3.31 -6.59
CA PHE A 222 13.13 -4.54 -7.24
C PHE A 222 13.96 -4.24 -8.51
N VAL A 223 13.44 -3.39 -9.40
CA VAL A 223 14.14 -3.01 -10.64
C VAL A 223 15.46 -2.31 -10.33
N GLN A 224 15.46 -1.36 -9.39
CA GLN A 224 16.64 -0.64 -8.93
C GLN A 224 17.71 -1.59 -8.39
N THR A 225 17.33 -2.51 -7.50
CA THR A 225 18.26 -3.50 -6.93
C THR A 225 18.82 -4.41 -8.02
N ALA A 226 17.98 -4.87 -8.96
CA ALA A 226 18.41 -5.74 -10.04
C ALA A 226 19.36 -5.02 -11.03
N ALA A 227 19.12 -3.73 -11.31
CA ALA A 227 19.99 -2.92 -12.15
C ALA A 227 21.35 -2.68 -11.48
N VAL A 228 21.34 -2.07 -10.29
CA VAL A 228 22.59 -1.68 -9.59
C VAL A 228 23.46 -2.86 -9.21
N SER A 229 22.86 -4.05 -8.96
CA SER A 229 23.61 -5.28 -8.65
C SER A 229 24.14 -6.05 -9.88
N GLY A 230 23.85 -5.58 -11.09
CA GLY A 230 24.27 -6.24 -12.33
C GLY A 230 23.46 -7.51 -12.68
N LEU A 231 22.31 -7.76 -12.04
CA LEU A 231 21.45 -8.90 -12.37
C LEU A 231 20.77 -8.75 -13.72
N ILE A 232 20.44 -7.51 -14.13
CA ILE A 232 19.76 -7.27 -15.42
C ILE A 232 20.69 -7.66 -16.58
N PRO A 233 21.94 -7.13 -16.71
CA PRO A 233 22.84 -7.53 -17.79
C PRO A 233 23.22 -9.02 -17.75
N LEU A 234 23.19 -9.67 -16.58
CA LEU A 234 23.42 -11.11 -16.46
C LEU A 234 22.27 -11.93 -17.11
N LEU A 235 21.03 -11.44 -17.04
CA LEU A 235 19.85 -12.12 -17.55
C LEU A 235 19.52 -11.75 -19.00
N THR A 236 19.83 -10.51 -19.39
CA THR A 236 19.48 -9.96 -20.71
C THR A 236 20.61 -9.04 -21.18
N PRO A 237 21.22 -9.32 -22.33
CA PRO A 237 22.26 -8.44 -22.86
C PRO A 237 21.65 -7.10 -23.26
N ILE A 238 21.84 -6.10 -22.43
CA ILE A 238 21.44 -4.70 -22.67
C ILE A 238 22.69 -3.81 -22.68
N GLY A 239 22.67 -2.76 -23.50
CA GLY A 239 23.76 -1.76 -23.51
C GLY A 239 23.78 -0.97 -22.20
N PHE A 240 24.95 -0.41 -21.89
CA PHE A 240 25.20 0.35 -20.67
C PHE A 240 24.26 1.56 -20.53
N GLU A 241 24.00 2.29 -21.60
CA GLU A 241 23.06 3.42 -21.60
C GLU A 241 21.65 2.99 -21.17
N THR A 242 21.19 1.81 -21.63
CA THR A 242 19.89 1.27 -21.25
C THR A 242 19.86 0.87 -19.77
N GLU A 243 20.94 0.27 -19.26
CA GLU A 243 21.12 -0.07 -17.86
C GLU A 243 21.07 1.19 -16.97
N LEU A 244 21.80 2.22 -17.38
CA LEU A 244 21.84 3.52 -16.69
C LEU A 244 20.47 4.18 -16.69
N PHE A 245 19.78 4.19 -17.84
CA PHE A 245 18.41 4.68 -17.96
C PHE A 245 17.46 3.96 -17.00
N ILE A 246 17.51 2.62 -16.94
CA ILE A 246 16.68 1.83 -16.03
C ILE A 246 16.97 2.20 -14.58
N THR A 247 18.25 2.36 -14.23
CA THR A 247 18.70 2.71 -12.88
C THR A 247 18.14 4.06 -12.43
N TYR A 248 18.28 5.11 -13.21
CA TYR A 248 17.80 6.44 -12.86
C TYR A 248 16.27 6.52 -12.90
N MET A 249 15.63 5.99 -13.94
CA MET A 249 14.16 6.00 -14.05
C MET A 249 13.48 5.22 -12.93
N SER A 250 14.05 4.08 -12.51
CA SER A 250 13.47 3.33 -11.39
C SER A 250 13.57 4.11 -10.07
N LEU A 251 14.66 4.86 -9.85
CA LEU A 251 14.81 5.74 -8.69
C LEU A 251 13.79 6.89 -8.70
N ASP A 252 13.61 7.55 -9.85
CA ASP A 252 12.68 8.67 -9.99
C ASP A 252 11.24 8.25 -9.73
N VAL A 253 10.82 7.12 -10.32
CA VAL A 253 9.48 6.57 -10.10
C VAL A 253 9.32 6.08 -8.66
N MET A 254 10.36 5.52 -8.06
CA MET A 254 10.36 5.09 -6.66
C MET A 254 10.14 6.28 -5.71
N VAL A 255 10.84 7.40 -5.93
CA VAL A 255 10.66 8.64 -5.16
C VAL A 255 9.25 9.20 -5.34
N ALA A 256 8.75 9.26 -6.56
CA ALA A 256 7.38 9.70 -6.83
C ALA A 256 6.34 8.80 -6.14
N ALA A 257 6.49 7.47 -6.23
CA ALA A 257 5.62 6.50 -5.57
C ALA A 257 5.64 6.67 -4.04
N THR A 258 6.80 6.95 -3.43
CA THR A 258 6.95 7.25 -1.99
C THR A 258 6.10 8.45 -1.57
N MET A 259 6.13 9.54 -2.33
CA MET A 259 5.35 10.75 -2.03
C MET A 259 3.84 10.49 -2.14
N LEU A 260 3.43 9.76 -3.18
CA LEU A 260 2.03 9.38 -3.40
C LEU A 260 1.56 8.37 -2.34
N PHE A 261 2.41 7.43 -1.97
CA PHE A 261 2.14 6.50 -0.87
C PHE A 261 1.90 7.26 0.43
N ALA A 262 2.82 8.12 0.86
CA ALA A 262 2.69 8.89 2.10
C ALA A 262 1.42 9.76 2.11
N SER A 263 1.07 10.40 0.98
CA SER A 263 -0.10 11.27 0.86
C SER A 263 -1.44 10.54 1.08
N ASN A 264 -1.48 9.23 0.81
CA ASN A 264 -2.67 8.38 0.93
C ASN A 264 -2.63 7.45 2.15
N PHE A 265 -1.43 7.17 2.67
CA PHE A 265 -1.22 6.24 3.77
C PHE A 265 -1.38 6.88 5.15
N VAL A 266 -0.95 8.13 5.31
CA VAL A 266 -1.13 8.89 6.55
C VAL A 266 -2.60 9.18 6.75
N GLU A 267 -3.08 9.00 7.99
CA GLU A 267 -4.47 9.18 8.36
C GLU A 267 -4.99 10.58 7.96
N PRO A 268 -6.20 10.67 7.36
CA PRO A 268 -6.73 11.92 6.81
C PRO A 268 -6.82 13.09 7.80
N GLU A 269 -7.01 12.78 9.07
CA GLU A 269 -7.14 13.74 10.17
C GLU A 269 -5.82 14.43 10.55
N PHE A 270 -4.67 13.78 10.24
CA PHE A 270 -3.34 14.28 10.62
C PHE A 270 -2.57 14.93 9.47
N ILE A 271 -3.13 14.93 8.24
CA ILE A 271 -2.50 15.52 7.06
C ILE A 271 -3.44 16.55 6.39
N ALA A 272 -3.04 17.80 6.39
CA ALA A 272 -3.82 18.87 5.78
C ALA A 272 -3.83 18.77 4.23
N ARG A 273 -4.89 19.28 3.59
CA ARG A 273 -5.00 19.32 2.12
C ARG A 273 -3.78 19.96 1.45
N ARG A 274 -3.22 21.02 2.05
CA ARG A 274 -1.99 21.70 1.56
C ARG A 274 -0.79 20.76 1.51
N GLN A 275 -0.63 19.94 2.55
CA GLN A 275 0.47 18.99 2.67
C GLN A 275 0.34 17.85 1.65
N ARG A 276 -0.88 17.36 1.39
CA ARG A 276 -1.13 16.38 0.32
C ARG A 276 -0.81 16.96 -1.05
N VAL A 277 -1.23 18.21 -1.32
CA VAL A 277 -0.90 18.88 -2.58
C VAL A 277 0.62 19.04 -2.71
N ALA A 278 1.33 19.41 -1.63
CA ALA A 278 2.78 19.50 -1.63
C ALA A 278 3.44 18.17 -1.98
N LEU A 279 3.04 17.05 -1.36
CA LEU A 279 3.56 15.71 -1.67
C LEU A 279 3.28 15.32 -3.13
N PHE A 280 2.08 15.59 -3.63
CA PHE A 280 1.74 15.34 -5.03
C PHE A 280 2.60 16.19 -6.00
N SER A 281 2.79 17.47 -5.68
CA SER A 281 3.63 18.36 -6.50
C SER A 281 5.08 17.90 -6.51
N ILE A 282 5.60 17.41 -5.37
CA ILE A 282 6.96 16.86 -5.28
C ILE A 282 7.08 15.56 -6.08
N ALA A 283 6.07 14.69 -6.06
CA ALA A 283 6.07 13.49 -6.89
C ALA A 283 6.18 13.83 -8.39
N LEU A 284 5.45 14.85 -8.84
CA LEU A 284 5.53 15.33 -10.21
C LEU A 284 6.89 15.96 -10.52
N LEU A 285 7.43 16.76 -9.57
CA LEU A 285 8.75 17.37 -9.72
C LEU A 285 9.88 16.33 -9.76
N ALA A 286 9.76 15.22 -9.01
CA ALA A 286 10.74 14.13 -9.06
C ALA A 286 10.79 13.50 -10.46
N LEU A 287 9.62 13.17 -11.03
CA LEU A 287 9.54 12.64 -12.40
C LEU A 287 10.04 13.65 -13.45
N LEU A 288 9.77 14.93 -13.25
CA LEU A 288 10.25 15.98 -14.15
C LEU A 288 11.78 16.16 -14.05
N ASN A 289 12.33 16.15 -12.82
CA ASN A 289 13.76 16.22 -12.58
C ASN A 289 14.48 15.07 -13.29
N GLY A 290 14.01 13.83 -13.09
CA GLY A 290 14.57 12.66 -13.77
C GLY A 290 14.45 12.73 -15.29
N ALA A 291 13.30 13.13 -15.82
CA ALA A 291 13.11 13.28 -17.25
C ALA A 291 14.03 14.34 -17.85
N LEU A 292 14.18 15.50 -17.19
CA LEU A 292 15.06 16.57 -17.69
C LEU A 292 16.52 16.17 -17.68
N THR A 293 17.01 15.54 -16.62
CA THR A 293 18.40 15.12 -16.50
C THR A 293 18.72 13.93 -17.42
N THR A 294 17.77 13.05 -17.67
CA THR A 294 17.98 11.89 -18.55
C THR A 294 17.89 12.24 -20.03
N PHE A 295 16.89 13.06 -20.44
CA PHE A 295 16.65 13.33 -21.87
C PHE A 295 17.30 14.61 -22.37
N LEU A 296 17.72 15.51 -21.47
CA LEU A 296 18.32 16.79 -21.81
C LEU A 296 19.58 17.07 -20.95
N PRO A 297 20.53 16.12 -20.85
CA PRO A 297 21.71 16.26 -20.00
C PRO A 297 22.57 17.49 -20.39
N GLU A 298 22.57 17.86 -21.67
CA GLU A 298 23.34 19.00 -22.20
C GLU A 298 22.92 20.34 -21.56
N LEU A 299 21.70 20.46 -21.03
CA LEU A 299 21.23 21.66 -20.34
C LEU A 299 21.98 21.92 -19.03
N PHE A 300 22.48 20.88 -18.41
CA PHE A 300 23.08 20.94 -17.07
C PHE A 300 24.63 20.84 -17.14
N GLY A 301 25.16 20.18 -18.18
CA GLY A 301 26.61 19.98 -18.34
C GLY A 301 27.23 19.35 -17.08
N GLU A 302 28.34 19.93 -16.62
CA GLU A 302 29.07 19.44 -15.43
C GLU A 302 28.27 19.51 -14.11
N TRP A 303 27.13 20.24 -14.08
CA TRP A 303 26.29 20.42 -12.90
C TRP A 303 25.17 19.37 -12.78
N ILE A 304 25.11 18.42 -13.70
CA ILE A 304 23.97 17.47 -13.79
C ILE A 304 23.73 16.71 -12.48
N ASP A 305 24.77 16.18 -11.87
CA ASP A 305 24.69 15.41 -10.61
C ASP A 305 24.30 16.31 -9.44
N HIS A 306 24.85 17.53 -9.38
CA HIS A 306 24.52 18.49 -8.33
C HIS A 306 23.05 18.91 -8.41
N VAL A 307 22.51 19.10 -9.62
CA VAL A 307 21.10 19.45 -9.83
C VAL A 307 20.22 18.26 -9.49
N TYR A 308 20.57 17.07 -9.98
CA TYR A 308 19.80 15.84 -9.76
C TYR A 308 19.67 15.51 -8.27
N PHE A 309 20.80 15.30 -7.60
CA PHE A 309 20.79 14.94 -6.17
C PHE A 309 20.40 16.11 -5.26
N GLY A 310 20.76 17.34 -5.61
CA GLY A 310 20.36 18.53 -4.87
C GLY A 310 18.84 18.75 -4.85
N ALA A 311 18.16 18.49 -5.97
CA ALA A 311 16.72 18.52 -6.05
C ALA A 311 16.08 17.47 -5.09
N TYR A 312 16.61 16.27 -5.04
CA TYR A 312 16.12 15.24 -4.11
C TYR A 312 16.33 15.60 -2.65
N MET A 313 17.43 16.25 -2.28
CA MET A 313 17.64 16.72 -0.91
C MET A 313 16.54 17.69 -0.47
N LEU A 314 16.14 18.63 -1.34
CA LEU A 314 15.02 19.54 -1.07
C LEU A 314 13.69 18.79 -0.96
N MET A 315 13.42 17.84 -1.85
CA MET A 315 12.21 17.03 -1.82
C MET A 315 12.10 16.20 -0.55
N LEU A 316 13.18 15.56 -0.13
CA LEU A 316 13.27 14.81 1.14
C LEU A 316 13.06 15.72 2.35
N GLY A 317 13.61 16.93 2.34
CA GLY A 317 13.38 17.92 3.39
C GLY A 317 11.91 18.24 3.59
N VAL A 318 11.17 18.47 2.51
CA VAL A 318 9.72 18.72 2.57
C VAL A 318 8.96 17.46 2.99
N TYR A 319 9.32 16.29 2.47
CA TYR A 319 8.73 15.01 2.84
C TYR A 319 8.81 14.77 4.36
N PHE A 320 10.00 14.85 4.93
CA PHE A 320 10.18 14.68 6.37
C PHE A 320 9.52 15.78 7.21
N ALA A 321 9.47 17.02 6.72
CA ALA A 321 8.75 18.09 7.39
C ALA A 321 7.25 17.80 7.47
N VAL A 322 6.64 17.29 6.41
CA VAL A 322 5.22 16.88 6.40
C VAL A 322 5.00 15.71 7.35
N LEU A 323 5.80 14.67 7.28
CA LEU A 323 5.68 13.51 8.17
C LEU A 323 5.89 13.87 9.65
N TRP A 324 6.85 14.74 9.94
CA TRP A 324 7.11 15.22 11.29
C TRP A 324 5.93 16.00 11.86
N GLN A 325 5.29 16.85 11.05
CA GLN A 325 4.08 17.58 11.45
C GLN A 325 2.92 16.60 11.72
N ALA A 326 2.70 15.62 10.83
CA ALA A 326 1.69 14.58 11.01
C ALA A 326 1.97 13.74 12.29
N ARG A 327 3.23 13.40 12.53
CA ARG A 327 3.64 12.67 13.76
C ARG A 327 3.38 13.48 15.03
N ARG A 328 3.66 14.78 15.01
CA ARG A 328 3.35 15.69 16.15
C ARG A 328 1.85 15.85 16.37
N ALA A 329 1.05 15.76 15.31
CA ALA A 329 -0.41 15.77 15.41
C ALA A 329 -0.99 14.46 15.96
N GLY A 330 -0.20 13.37 16.05
CA GLY A 330 -0.61 12.10 16.64
C GLY A 330 -0.60 10.91 15.68
N SER A 331 -0.27 11.10 14.40
CA SER A 331 -0.25 10.00 13.42
C SER A 331 0.75 8.91 13.80
N ARG A 332 0.28 7.67 13.81
CA ARG A 332 1.11 6.47 13.98
C ARG A 332 1.78 6.07 12.66
N MET A 333 1.06 6.24 11.55
CA MET A 333 1.55 5.87 10.23
C MET A 333 2.74 6.74 9.81
N ALA A 334 2.72 8.05 10.12
CA ALA A 334 3.86 8.93 9.91
C ALA A 334 5.13 8.47 10.66
N ALA A 335 4.99 7.88 11.86
CA ALA A 335 6.14 7.35 12.59
C ALA A 335 6.78 6.15 11.87
N TYR A 336 5.98 5.24 11.31
CA TYR A 336 6.49 4.11 10.53
C TYR A 336 7.26 4.59 9.30
N LEU A 337 6.71 5.59 8.58
CA LEU A 337 7.38 6.15 7.41
C LEU A 337 8.70 6.83 7.76
N ILE A 338 8.75 7.64 8.82
CA ILE A 338 9.99 8.27 9.28
C ILE A 338 11.04 7.22 9.61
N LEU A 339 10.68 6.17 10.35
CA LEU A 339 11.60 5.11 10.75
C LEU A 339 12.04 4.24 9.58
N GLY A 340 11.12 3.91 8.67
CA GLY A 340 11.42 3.07 7.50
C GLY A 340 12.36 3.76 6.52
N PHE A 341 12.06 5.01 6.17
CA PHE A 341 12.82 5.75 5.17
C PHE A 341 14.12 6.39 5.68
N ALA A 342 14.27 6.59 7.00
CA ALA A 342 15.44 7.26 7.55
C ALA A 342 16.79 6.62 7.19
N PRO A 343 16.98 5.29 7.21
CA PRO A 343 18.25 4.66 6.81
C PRO A 343 18.60 4.93 5.35
N PHE A 344 17.65 4.73 4.45
CA PHE A 344 17.85 4.94 3.01
C PHE A 344 18.17 6.41 2.69
N CYS A 345 17.40 7.35 3.25
CA CYS A 345 17.64 8.78 3.08
C CYS A 345 18.97 9.23 3.68
N SER A 346 19.42 8.60 4.77
CA SER A 346 20.73 8.90 5.37
C SER A 346 21.87 8.52 4.43
N ILE A 347 21.75 7.40 3.73
CA ILE A 347 22.74 6.96 2.75
C ILE A 347 22.78 7.91 1.55
N ILE A 348 21.60 8.28 1.00
CA ILE A 348 21.52 9.26 -0.10
C ILE A 348 22.14 10.61 0.34
N ALA A 349 21.89 11.07 1.57
CA ALA A 349 22.48 12.30 2.07
C ALA A 349 24.02 12.22 2.17
N VAL A 350 24.57 11.08 2.59
CA VAL A 350 26.02 10.85 2.62
C VAL A 350 26.60 10.82 1.22
N GLN A 351 25.94 10.15 0.26
CA GLN A 351 26.35 10.16 -1.15
C GLN A 351 26.34 11.57 -1.73
N PHE A 352 25.30 12.37 -1.43
CA PHE A 352 25.24 13.77 -1.86
C PHE A 352 26.40 14.61 -1.29
N VAL A 353 26.77 14.42 -0.02
CA VAL A 353 27.95 15.08 0.56
C VAL A 353 29.22 14.64 -0.16
N GLY A 354 29.32 13.38 -0.59
CA GLY A 354 30.41 12.87 -1.42
C GLY A 354 30.53 13.57 -2.78
N VAL A 355 29.39 13.84 -3.43
CA VAL A 355 29.35 14.58 -4.71
C VAL A 355 29.79 16.04 -4.56
N VAL A 356 29.45 16.68 -3.41
CA VAL A 356 29.77 18.10 -3.16
C VAL A 356 31.17 18.29 -2.55
N SER A 357 31.73 17.27 -1.93
CA SER A 357 32.97 17.36 -1.15
C SER A 357 33.85 16.14 -1.37
N ASP A 358 35.09 16.36 -1.80
CA ASP A 358 36.12 15.32 -1.97
C ASP A 358 36.46 14.52 -0.69
N ALA A 359 35.89 14.89 0.46
CA ALA A 359 36.23 14.27 1.75
C ALA A 359 35.61 12.89 1.98
N PHE A 360 34.58 12.48 1.20
CA PHE A 360 33.77 11.29 1.44
C PHE A 360 33.68 10.32 0.25
N HIS A 361 34.65 10.31 -0.67
CA HIS A 361 34.68 9.42 -1.84
C HIS A 361 34.73 7.91 -1.53
N THR A 362 34.78 7.52 -0.26
CA THR A 362 34.89 6.11 0.16
C THR A 362 33.55 5.40 0.38
N PHE A 363 32.41 6.08 0.19
CA PHE A 363 31.06 5.52 0.45
C PHE A 363 30.35 4.99 -0.78
N ASP A 364 31.11 4.49 -1.75
CA ASP A 364 30.56 3.97 -3.00
C ASP A 364 30.19 2.48 -2.92
N GLU A 365 29.78 2.02 -1.74
CA GLU A 365 29.32 0.64 -1.56
C GLU A 365 27.80 0.56 -1.77
N THR A 366 27.36 -0.09 -2.84
CA THR A 366 25.95 -0.34 -3.16
C THR A 366 25.24 -1.24 -2.14
N TRP A 367 25.98 -2.01 -1.36
CA TRP A 367 25.45 -2.92 -0.34
C TRP A 367 24.68 -2.21 0.78
N PRO A 368 25.18 -1.15 1.41
CA PRO A 368 24.44 -0.42 2.43
C PRO A 368 23.11 0.13 1.88
N GLN A 369 23.09 0.59 0.64
CA GLN A 369 21.87 1.08 -0.01
C GLN A 369 20.83 -0.05 -0.20
N ASN A 370 21.25 -1.22 -0.69
CA ASN A 370 20.36 -2.36 -0.89
C ASN A 370 19.79 -2.89 0.43
N PHE A 371 20.56 -2.93 1.50
CA PHE A 371 20.08 -3.31 2.83
C PHE A 371 19.15 -2.26 3.43
N ALA A 372 19.43 -0.97 3.25
CA ALA A 372 18.56 0.09 3.71
C ALA A 372 17.22 0.08 2.97
N LEU A 373 17.24 -0.18 1.65
CA LEU A 373 16.05 -0.34 0.83
C LEU A 373 15.22 -1.56 1.27
N LEU A 374 15.87 -2.70 1.53
CA LEU A 374 15.19 -3.88 2.06
C LEU A 374 14.56 -3.60 3.43
N PHE A 375 15.28 -2.90 4.32
CA PHE A 375 14.75 -2.51 5.62
C PHE A 375 13.51 -1.62 5.48
N GLU A 376 13.58 -0.63 4.59
CA GLU A 376 12.48 0.28 4.27
C GLU A 376 11.24 -0.48 3.80
N VAL A 377 11.42 -1.38 2.80
CA VAL A 377 10.32 -2.20 2.27
C VAL A 377 9.69 -3.08 3.35
N VAL A 378 10.49 -3.71 4.20
CA VAL A 378 9.96 -4.51 5.32
C VAL A 378 9.22 -3.64 6.33
N ALA A 379 9.78 -2.48 6.70
CA ALA A 379 9.15 -1.57 7.64
C ALA A 379 7.82 -1.00 7.11
N THR A 380 7.79 -0.60 5.84
CA THR A 380 6.57 -0.08 5.20
C THR A 380 5.53 -1.18 4.95
N ALA A 381 5.93 -2.39 4.59
CA ALA A 381 5.02 -3.53 4.46
C ALA A 381 4.34 -3.89 5.80
N LEU A 382 5.10 -3.87 6.91
CA LEU A 382 4.52 -4.05 8.25
C LEU A 382 3.55 -2.92 8.61
N ALA A 383 3.88 -1.68 8.24
CA ALA A 383 3.01 -0.53 8.45
C ALA A 383 1.71 -0.64 7.64
N VAL A 384 1.80 -1.07 6.37
CA VAL A 384 0.64 -1.34 5.51
C VAL A 384 -0.25 -2.43 6.11
N ALA A 385 0.34 -3.51 6.62
CA ALA A 385 -0.40 -4.58 7.29
C ALA A 385 -1.11 -4.08 8.57
N ASP A 386 -0.44 -3.26 9.40
CA ASP A 386 -1.05 -2.65 10.60
C ASP A 386 -2.23 -1.75 10.23
N ARG A 387 -2.06 -0.92 9.20
CA ARG A 387 -3.12 -0.04 8.68
C ARG A 387 -4.30 -0.84 8.13
N PHE A 388 -4.01 -1.91 7.38
CA PHE A 388 -5.05 -2.82 6.87
C PHE A 388 -5.89 -3.42 8.00
N ILE A 389 -5.23 -3.94 9.04
CA ILE A 389 -5.90 -4.53 10.20
C ILE A 389 -6.75 -3.48 10.92
N ALA A 390 -6.25 -2.25 11.06
CA ALA A 390 -6.99 -1.16 11.71
C ALA A 390 -8.28 -0.82 10.94
N ILE A 391 -8.18 -0.56 9.64
CA ILE A 391 -9.33 -0.22 8.78
C ILE A 391 -10.35 -1.37 8.76
N LYS A 392 -9.86 -2.62 8.68
CA LYS A 392 -10.76 -3.79 8.70
C LYS A 392 -11.54 -3.87 10.00
N ARG A 393 -10.89 -3.66 11.15
CA ARG A 393 -11.54 -3.66 12.47
C ARG A 393 -12.59 -2.57 12.60
N GLU A 394 -12.26 -1.35 12.18
CA GLU A 394 -13.20 -0.22 12.18
C GLU A 394 -14.45 -0.54 11.35
N ARG A 395 -14.27 -1.13 10.16
CA ARG A 395 -15.39 -1.54 9.30
C ARG A 395 -16.24 -2.65 9.92
N ASP A 396 -15.59 -3.68 10.46
CA ASP A 396 -16.30 -4.82 11.07
C ASP A 396 -17.10 -4.35 12.31
N GLN A 397 -16.54 -3.44 13.12
CA GLN A 397 -17.25 -2.82 14.25
C GLN A 397 -18.46 -2.00 13.78
N ALA A 398 -18.29 -1.16 12.76
CA ALA A 398 -19.40 -0.37 12.22
C ALA A 398 -20.55 -1.25 11.68
N ILE A 399 -20.24 -2.39 11.07
CA ILE A 399 -21.24 -3.37 10.62
C ILE A 399 -21.97 -4.00 11.82
N ASP A 400 -21.24 -4.38 12.87
CA ASP A 400 -21.82 -4.97 14.06
C ASP A 400 -22.70 -3.97 14.83
N ASP A 401 -22.26 -2.72 14.96
CA ASP A 401 -23.05 -1.65 15.57
C ASP A 401 -24.35 -1.38 14.77
N ALA A 402 -24.24 -1.35 13.44
CA ALA A 402 -25.42 -1.21 12.58
C ALA A 402 -26.42 -2.37 12.76
N ARG A 403 -25.92 -3.62 12.88
CA ARG A 403 -26.77 -4.79 13.15
C ARG A 403 -27.42 -4.76 14.53
N ILE A 404 -26.70 -4.25 15.54
CA ILE A 404 -27.25 -4.09 16.90
C ILE A 404 -28.37 -3.05 16.88
N LEU A 405 -28.16 -1.89 16.23
CA LEU A 405 -29.18 -0.87 16.07
C LEU A 405 -30.42 -1.39 15.32
N GLU A 406 -30.22 -2.17 14.27
CA GLU A 406 -31.30 -2.83 13.53
C GLU A 406 -32.09 -3.80 14.41
N LYS A 407 -31.39 -4.57 15.28
CA LYS A 407 -32.04 -5.49 16.23
C LYS A 407 -32.82 -4.75 17.32
N LEU A 408 -32.38 -3.59 17.75
CA LEU A 408 -33.05 -2.77 18.76
C LEU A 408 -34.26 -2.00 18.22
N SER A 409 -34.47 -1.96 16.91
CA SER A 409 -35.65 -1.34 16.32
C SER A 409 -36.90 -2.19 16.58
N GLU A 410 -37.76 -1.77 17.51
CA GLU A 410 -39.02 -2.40 17.84
C GLU A 410 -40.18 -2.01 16.94
N ARG A 411 -39.98 -1.04 16.07
CA ARG A 411 -41.04 -0.48 15.24
C ARG A 411 -40.74 -0.69 13.76
N ASP A 412 -41.84 -0.81 12.99
CA ASP A 412 -41.80 -0.78 11.53
C ASP A 412 -41.61 0.66 11.06
N GLU A 413 -40.60 0.90 10.21
CA GLU A 413 -40.20 2.24 9.77
C GLU A 413 -41.30 2.94 8.96
N LEU A 414 -42.06 2.20 8.15
CA LEU A 414 -43.11 2.76 7.32
C LEU A 414 -44.33 3.16 8.12
N THR A 415 -44.81 2.25 8.97
CA THR A 415 -46.13 2.40 9.64
C THR A 415 -46.03 2.90 11.08
N GLY A 416 -44.84 2.81 11.70
CA GLY A 416 -44.63 3.16 13.10
C GLY A 416 -45.33 2.23 14.11
N LEU A 417 -45.95 1.15 13.64
CA LEU A 417 -46.43 0.07 14.50
C LEU A 417 -45.27 -0.73 15.07
N ARG A 418 -45.53 -1.57 16.09
CA ARG A 418 -44.55 -2.56 16.51
C ARG A 418 -44.30 -3.55 15.36
N ASN A 419 -43.07 -4.00 15.21
CA ASN A 419 -42.73 -4.98 14.19
C ASN A 419 -42.80 -6.41 14.70
N ARG A 420 -42.65 -7.38 13.81
CA ARG A 420 -42.68 -8.82 14.15
C ARG A 420 -41.64 -9.19 15.21
N ARG A 421 -40.42 -8.62 15.17
CA ARG A 421 -39.37 -8.88 16.18
C ARG A 421 -39.83 -8.47 17.57
N SER A 422 -40.49 -7.33 17.67
CA SER A 422 -41.07 -6.87 18.94
C SER A 422 -42.14 -7.82 19.48
N LEU A 423 -42.96 -8.38 18.59
CA LEU A 423 -43.95 -9.37 18.95
C LEU A 423 -43.30 -10.67 19.46
N ASP A 424 -42.35 -11.23 18.68
CA ASP A 424 -41.64 -12.46 19.04
C ASP A 424 -40.93 -12.34 20.40
N ALA A 425 -40.32 -11.17 20.67
CA ALA A 425 -39.61 -10.91 21.93
C ALA A 425 -40.54 -10.75 23.15
N GLN A 426 -41.75 -10.20 22.96
CA GLN A 426 -42.66 -9.84 24.05
C GLN A 426 -43.86 -10.80 24.18
N PHE A 427 -43.98 -11.79 23.30
CA PHE A 427 -45.17 -12.63 23.21
C PHE A 427 -45.52 -13.34 24.55
N ALA A 428 -44.53 -13.95 25.21
CA ALA A 428 -44.74 -14.65 26.48
C ALA A 428 -45.22 -13.69 27.59
N ASP A 429 -44.64 -12.48 27.63
CA ASP A 429 -45.03 -11.46 28.61
C ASP A 429 -46.46 -10.94 28.31
N LEU A 430 -46.80 -10.74 27.04
CA LEU A 430 -48.15 -10.34 26.63
C LEU A 430 -49.22 -11.38 27.01
N VAL A 431 -48.91 -12.67 26.84
CA VAL A 431 -49.79 -13.74 27.26
C VAL A 431 -49.97 -13.72 28.79
N ALA A 432 -48.87 -13.56 29.54
CA ALA A 432 -48.94 -13.43 31.00
C ALA A 432 -49.75 -12.21 31.46
N ASP A 433 -49.73 -11.10 30.67
CA ASP A 433 -50.50 -9.88 30.91
C ASP A 433 -51.97 -9.97 30.45
N GLY A 434 -52.43 -11.17 30.03
CA GLY A 434 -53.81 -11.45 29.70
C GLY A 434 -54.22 -11.15 28.23
N PHE A 435 -53.25 -10.95 27.31
CA PHE A 435 -53.52 -10.83 25.88
C PHE A 435 -53.75 -12.23 25.28
N HIS A 436 -54.97 -12.73 25.38
CA HIS A 436 -55.32 -14.08 24.97
C HIS A 436 -56.11 -14.16 23.66
N THR A 437 -56.21 -13.05 22.91
CA THR A 437 -56.82 -13.04 21.58
C THR A 437 -55.81 -12.52 20.58
N ILE A 438 -55.55 -13.31 19.53
CA ILE A 438 -54.73 -12.93 18.37
C ILE A 438 -55.63 -12.72 17.16
N ALA A 439 -55.43 -11.62 16.45
CA ALA A 439 -56.13 -11.35 15.20
C ALA A 439 -55.09 -11.04 14.09
N VAL A 440 -55.05 -11.87 13.05
CA VAL A 440 -54.21 -11.69 11.87
C VAL A 440 -55.03 -11.05 10.75
N LEU A 441 -54.52 -9.96 10.20
CA LEU A 441 -55.20 -9.17 9.17
C LEU A 441 -54.31 -9.04 7.94
N ASP A 442 -54.97 -8.97 6.79
CA ASP A 442 -54.31 -8.72 5.49
C ASP A 442 -55.18 -7.78 4.65
N ILE A 443 -54.56 -6.83 4.00
CA ILE A 443 -55.22 -5.86 3.13
C ILE A 443 -55.69 -6.55 1.85
N ASP A 444 -56.98 -6.57 1.64
CA ASP A 444 -57.59 -7.21 0.47
C ASP A 444 -57.15 -6.56 -0.82
N HIS A 445 -56.65 -7.36 -1.78
CA HIS A 445 -56.24 -6.88 -3.10
C HIS A 445 -55.17 -5.80 -3.07
N PHE A 446 -54.20 -5.85 -2.15
CA PHE A 446 -53.15 -4.88 -1.99
C PHE A 446 -52.23 -4.82 -3.21
N LYS A 447 -51.84 -5.98 -3.77
CA LYS A 447 -51.02 -6.04 -4.99
C LYS A 447 -51.66 -5.29 -6.17
N PRO A 448 -52.95 -5.48 -6.54
CA PRO A 448 -53.63 -4.65 -7.52
C PRO A 448 -53.61 -3.15 -7.23
N ILE A 449 -53.58 -2.73 -5.97
CA ILE A 449 -53.46 -1.30 -5.60
C ILE A 449 -52.07 -0.81 -5.98
N ASN A 450 -51.03 -1.55 -5.63
CA ASN A 450 -49.66 -1.23 -6.03
C ASN A 450 -49.49 -1.21 -7.55
N ASP A 451 -50.06 -2.17 -8.26
CA ASP A 451 -49.96 -2.29 -9.72
C ASP A 451 -50.67 -1.15 -10.44
N LEU A 452 -51.77 -0.62 -9.88
CA LEU A 452 -52.58 0.45 -10.49
C LEU A 452 -52.07 1.84 -10.13
N TYR A 453 -51.75 2.09 -8.85
CA TYR A 453 -51.43 3.43 -8.32
C TYR A 453 -49.93 3.63 -7.99
N GLY A 454 -49.13 2.57 -8.09
CA GLY A 454 -47.71 2.58 -7.76
C GLY A 454 -47.41 2.36 -6.27
N HIS A 455 -46.17 1.92 -5.97
CA HIS A 455 -45.71 1.61 -4.60
C HIS A 455 -45.89 2.77 -3.60
N PRO A 456 -45.63 4.06 -3.94
CA PRO A 456 -45.81 5.13 -2.97
C PRO A 456 -47.26 5.28 -2.51
N PHE A 457 -48.23 4.95 -3.37
CA PHE A 457 -49.65 4.97 -3.01
C PHE A 457 -50.01 3.76 -2.11
N GLY A 458 -49.46 2.59 -2.42
CA GLY A 458 -49.60 1.42 -1.54
C GLY A 458 -48.99 1.66 -0.16
N ASP A 459 -47.85 2.32 -0.08
CA ASP A 459 -47.22 2.71 1.19
C ASP A 459 -48.15 3.64 2.00
N ALA A 460 -48.79 4.61 1.34
CA ALA A 460 -49.77 5.48 1.98
C ALA A 460 -51.02 4.70 2.49
N VAL A 461 -51.49 3.67 1.74
CA VAL A 461 -52.55 2.75 2.20
C VAL A 461 -52.11 2.03 3.45
N LEU A 462 -50.89 1.50 3.49
CA LEU A 462 -50.37 0.79 4.69
C LEU A 462 -50.26 1.73 5.89
N VAL A 463 -49.82 2.96 5.70
CA VAL A 463 -49.73 3.97 6.78
C VAL A 463 -51.12 4.32 7.30
N SER A 464 -52.13 4.52 6.42
CA SER A 464 -53.49 4.77 6.82
C SER A 464 -54.12 3.59 7.54
N ALA A 465 -53.92 2.36 7.03
CA ALA A 465 -54.39 1.14 7.70
C ALA A 465 -53.77 0.98 9.09
N ALA A 466 -52.45 1.19 9.21
CA ALA A 466 -51.76 1.16 10.51
C ALA A 466 -52.29 2.20 11.49
N ALA A 467 -52.61 3.40 11.01
CA ALA A 467 -53.24 4.43 11.85
C ALA A 467 -54.64 4.03 12.35
N ALA A 468 -55.44 3.31 11.52
CA ALA A 468 -56.70 2.74 11.91
C ALA A 468 -56.57 1.64 12.97
N LEU A 469 -55.52 0.81 12.86
CA LEU A 469 -55.25 -0.30 13.79
C LEU A 469 -54.62 0.15 15.11
N ARG A 470 -54.00 1.34 15.14
CA ARG A 470 -53.32 1.85 16.32
C ARG A 470 -54.27 1.95 17.52
N ALA A 471 -53.79 1.52 18.68
CA ALA A 471 -54.61 1.44 19.89
C ALA A 471 -55.21 2.78 20.34
N GLY A 472 -54.54 3.90 20.04
CA GLY A 472 -54.91 5.16 20.67
C GLY A 472 -54.74 5.07 22.18
N ASP A 473 -55.86 5.32 22.92
CA ASP A 473 -55.91 5.20 24.39
C ASP A 473 -56.36 3.80 24.90
N ASP A 474 -56.54 2.82 23.98
CA ASP A 474 -56.94 1.47 24.36
C ASP A 474 -55.77 0.60 24.81
N GLU A 475 -55.50 0.53 26.11
CA GLU A 475 -54.43 -0.29 26.71
C GLU A 475 -54.64 -1.80 26.56
N ASN A 476 -55.80 -2.22 26.08
CA ASN A 476 -56.16 -3.63 25.91
C ASN A 476 -55.94 -4.13 24.47
N LEU A 477 -55.28 -3.32 23.61
CA LEU A 477 -55.00 -3.65 22.24
C LEU A 477 -53.57 -3.22 21.87
N LEU A 478 -52.83 -4.12 21.25
CA LEU A 478 -51.52 -3.86 20.66
C LEU A 478 -51.55 -4.23 19.18
N ALA A 479 -51.03 -3.34 18.33
CA ALA A 479 -50.98 -3.55 16.89
C ALA A 479 -49.54 -3.72 16.41
N PHE A 480 -49.34 -4.70 15.54
CA PHE A 480 -48.03 -5.06 14.94
C PHE A 480 -48.18 -5.13 13.42
N ARG A 481 -47.11 -4.79 12.72
CA ARG A 481 -46.94 -5.13 11.31
C ARG A 481 -46.00 -6.33 11.21
N ILE A 482 -46.48 -7.44 10.64
CA ILE A 482 -45.74 -8.70 10.63
C ILE A 482 -45.20 -9.08 9.25
N GLY A 483 -45.74 -8.47 8.20
CA GLY A 483 -45.33 -8.69 6.81
C GLY A 483 -45.60 -7.47 5.93
N GLY A 484 -45.52 -7.60 4.61
CA GLY A 484 -45.74 -6.52 3.66
C GLY A 484 -47.05 -5.81 3.84
N GLU A 485 -48.14 -6.53 3.71
CA GLU A 485 -49.55 -6.08 3.84
C GLU A 485 -50.28 -6.72 5.01
N GLU A 486 -49.50 -7.43 5.87
CA GLU A 486 -50.02 -8.21 6.98
C GLU A 486 -49.84 -7.49 8.32
N PHE A 487 -50.90 -7.44 9.08
CA PHE A 487 -50.96 -6.86 10.43
C PHE A 487 -51.42 -7.89 11.44
N LEU A 488 -51.06 -7.69 12.69
CA LEU A 488 -51.49 -8.52 13.79
C LEU A 488 -51.92 -7.64 14.96
N LEU A 489 -53.04 -8.04 15.60
CA LEU A 489 -53.48 -7.44 16.84
C LEU A 489 -53.39 -8.48 17.96
N MET A 490 -52.85 -8.08 19.10
CA MET A 490 -52.98 -8.79 20.38
C MET A 490 -53.98 -8.04 21.24
N LEU A 491 -54.97 -8.75 21.75
CA LEU A 491 -56.05 -8.14 22.54
C LEU A 491 -56.28 -8.92 23.85
N ARG A 492 -56.75 -8.19 24.85
CA ARG A 492 -57.16 -8.77 26.12
C ARG A 492 -58.57 -8.34 26.52
N GLY A 493 -59.27 -9.14 27.34
CA GLY A 493 -60.60 -8.86 27.89
C GLY A 493 -61.77 -9.44 27.06
N GLN A 494 -62.98 -9.42 27.62
CA GLN A 494 -64.15 -10.16 27.11
C GLN A 494 -64.64 -9.76 25.72
N ASP A 495 -64.40 -8.47 25.30
CA ASP A 495 -64.85 -7.97 24.01
C ASP A 495 -63.74 -7.90 22.95
N ALA A 496 -62.69 -8.68 23.13
CA ALA A 496 -61.51 -8.65 22.27
C ALA A 496 -61.83 -8.83 20.77
N GLY A 497 -62.65 -9.82 20.42
CA GLY A 497 -63.07 -10.07 19.04
C GLY A 497 -63.89 -8.93 18.43
N ALA A 498 -64.81 -8.31 19.20
CA ALA A 498 -65.62 -7.16 18.73
C ALA A 498 -64.73 -5.91 18.49
N ARG A 499 -63.73 -5.70 19.34
CA ARG A 499 -62.77 -4.63 19.17
C ARG A 499 -61.87 -4.86 17.94
N ALA A 500 -61.41 -6.08 17.72
CA ALA A 500 -60.68 -6.44 16.52
C ALA A 500 -61.48 -6.15 15.26
N GLU A 501 -62.76 -6.54 15.20
CA GLU A 501 -63.66 -6.23 14.07
C GLU A 501 -63.89 -4.73 13.90
N THR A 502 -64.01 -3.98 14.98
CA THR A 502 -64.10 -2.51 14.91
C THR A 502 -62.88 -1.90 14.26
N ARG A 503 -61.67 -2.38 14.63
CA ARG A 503 -60.40 -1.91 14.01
C ARG A 503 -60.30 -2.34 12.55
N ARG A 504 -60.72 -3.54 12.19
CA ARG A 504 -60.74 -3.98 10.79
C ARG A 504 -61.63 -3.05 9.95
N ARG A 505 -62.82 -2.72 10.40
CA ARG A 505 -63.74 -1.79 9.69
C ARG A 505 -63.21 -0.37 9.63
N ALA A 506 -62.47 0.07 10.65
CA ALA A 506 -61.84 1.38 10.67
C ALA A 506 -60.79 1.56 9.57
N ILE A 507 -60.15 0.48 9.08
CA ILE A 507 -59.26 0.55 7.92
C ILE A 507 -59.97 1.14 6.72
N THR A 508 -61.15 0.62 6.35
CA THR A 508 -61.89 1.11 5.19
C THR A 508 -62.33 2.56 5.36
N ALA A 509 -62.85 2.92 6.54
CA ALA A 509 -63.29 4.29 6.81
C ALA A 509 -62.12 5.27 6.76
N ARG A 510 -60.97 4.89 7.33
CA ARG A 510 -59.79 5.74 7.38
C ARG A 510 -59.14 5.91 6.03
N THR A 511 -58.94 4.83 5.28
CA THR A 511 -58.37 4.92 3.93
C THR A 511 -59.20 5.73 2.96
N LEU A 512 -60.55 5.67 3.07
CA LEU A 512 -61.45 6.52 2.30
C LEU A 512 -61.33 8.02 2.69
N SER A 513 -61.06 8.30 3.96
CA SER A 513 -60.86 9.68 4.45
C SER A 513 -59.49 10.27 4.08
N ASP A 514 -58.42 9.44 4.17
CA ASP A 514 -57.05 9.87 4.03
C ASP A 514 -56.60 9.94 2.55
N MET A 515 -57.33 9.28 1.62
CA MET A 515 -56.89 9.08 0.23
C MET A 515 -57.95 9.54 -0.78
N GLU A 516 -57.60 10.59 -1.52
CA GLU A 516 -58.40 11.06 -2.65
C GLU A 516 -58.14 10.21 -3.90
N GLY A 517 -59.19 9.89 -4.68
CA GLY A 517 -59.04 9.23 -6.00
C GLY A 517 -59.05 7.68 -5.94
N LEU A 518 -59.45 7.06 -4.85
CA LEU A 518 -59.68 5.63 -4.80
C LEU A 518 -60.94 5.23 -5.57
N ASP A 519 -60.81 4.37 -6.57
CA ASP A 519 -61.94 3.84 -7.37
C ASP A 519 -62.83 2.89 -6.58
N ARG A 520 -62.31 2.30 -5.51
CA ARG A 520 -62.95 1.31 -4.63
C ARG A 520 -62.40 1.40 -3.22
N PRO A 521 -63.22 1.07 -2.21
CA PRO A 521 -62.78 1.05 -0.81
C PRO A 521 -61.67 0.00 -0.58
N VAL A 522 -60.65 0.37 0.16
CA VAL A 522 -59.66 -0.58 0.69
C VAL A 522 -60.31 -1.34 1.83
N THR A 523 -60.31 -2.67 1.75
CA THR A 523 -60.83 -3.56 2.79
C THR A 523 -59.77 -4.47 3.34
N ALA A 524 -60.03 -5.09 4.47
CA ALA A 524 -59.15 -6.10 5.04
C ALA A 524 -59.93 -7.34 5.43
N SER A 525 -59.34 -8.53 5.27
CA SER A 525 -59.82 -9.78 5.82
C SER A 525 -59.08 -10.05 7.13
N MET A 526 -59.72 -10.77 8.05
CA MET A 526 -59.18 -11.01 9.38
C MET A 526 -59.55 -12.40 9.89
N GLY A 527 -58.56 -13.10 10.49
CA GLY A 527 -58.76 -14.29 11.30
C GLY A 527 -58.56 -13.96 12.79
N VAL A 528 -59.50 -14.28 13.64
CA VAL A 528 -59.45 -14.02 15.08
C VAL A 528 -59.47 -15.34 15.83
N LEU A 529 -58.49 -15.55 16.69
CA LEU A 529 -58.40 -16.73 17.54
C LEU A 529 -58.37 -16.30 19.02
N ASP A 530 -59.36 -16.74 19.79
CA ASP A 530 -59.32 -16.66 21.24
C ASP A 530 -58.70 -17.95 21.79
N PHE A 531 -57.69 -17.82 22.62
CA PHE A 531 -57.01 -18.94 23.26
C PHE A 531 -56.96 -18.84 24.78
N SER A 532 -57.91 -18.07 25.36
CA SER A 532 -57.96 -17.81 26.78
C SER A 532 -58.13 -19.10 27.62
N ALA A 533 -58.79 -20.12 27.05
CA ALA A 533 -58.98 -21.40 27.71
C ALA A 533 -57.71 -22.25 27.89
N VAL A 534 -56.73 -22.03 27.00
CA VAL A 534 -55.43 -22.77 26.93
C VAL A 534 -54.24 -21.91 27.22
N ALA A 535 -54.45 -20.64 27.58
CA ALA A 535 -53.36 -19.70 27.86
C ALA A 535 -52.54 -20.20 29.06
N GLY A 536 -51.27 -20.48 28.86
CA GLY A 536 -50.37 -21.04 29.87
C GLY A 536 -50.15 -22.54 29.78
N GLU A 537 -50.79 -23.26 28.85
CA GLU A 537 -50.49 -24.65 28.56
C GLU A 537 -49.03 -24.82 28.06
N PRO A 538 -48.31 -25.84 28.58
CA PRO A 538 -46.93 -26.09 28.15
C PRO A 538 -46.84 -26.40 26.65
N GLY A 539 -45.95 -25.70 25.94
CA GLY A 539 -45.72 -25.90 24.50
C GLY A 539 -46.62 -25.08 23.59
N LEU A 540 -47.51 -24.24 24.13
CA LEU A 540 -48.26 -23.28 23.35
C LEU A 540 -47.33 -22.11 22.96
N ASP A 541 -46.94 -22.06 21.71
CA ASP A 541 -46.06 -21.02 21.18
C ASP A 541 -46.78 -20.07 20.21
N PHE A 542 -46.14 -18.98 19.91
CA PHE A 542 -46.65 -17.97 18.96
C PHE A 542 -47.02 -18.58 17.61
N TRP A 543 -46.17 -19.46 17.08
CA TRP A 543 -46.33 -20.02 15.75
C TRP A 543 -47.56 -20.92 15.61
N THR A 544 -47.85 -21.67 16.62
CA THR A 544 -49.07 -22.52 16.70
C THR A 544 -50.32 -21.66 16.61
N LEU A 545 -50.38 -20.60 17.41
CA LEU A 545 -51.53 -19.67 17.42
C LEU A 545 -51.63 -18.86 16.12
N TYR A 546 -50.50 -18.38 15.64
CA TYR A 546 -50.45 -17.65 14.38
C TYR A 546 -50.95 -18.51 13.21
N THR A 547 -50.44 -19.72 13.07
CA THR A 547 -50.85 -20.65 12.00
C THR A 547 -52.35 -20.90 12.03
N ARG A 548 -52.97 -21.02 13.21
CA ARG A 548 -54.41 -21.19 13.33
C ARG A 548 -55.19 -19.93 12.97
N ALA A 549 -54.72 -18.77 13.41
CA ALA A 549 -55.33 -17.49 13.06
C ALA A 549 -55.20 -17.18 11.57
N ASP A 550 -54.06 -17.53 10.94
CA ASP A 550 -53.84 -17.40 9.50
C ASP A 550 -54.77 -18.31 8.68
N GLN A 551 -55.03 -19.55 9.17
CA GLN A 551 -56.04 -20.40 8.52
C GLN A 551 -57.43 -19.75 8.55
N LEU A 552 -57.82 -19.10 9.66
CA LEU A 552 -59.07 -18.34 9.73
C LEU A 552 -59.07 -17.12 8.80
N LEU A 553 -57.97 -16.44 8.65
CA LEU A 553 -57.79 -15.36 7.68
C LEU A 553 -57.96 -15.88 6.25
N TYR A 554 -57.35 -16.99 5.92
CA TYR A 554 -57.53 -17.66 4.63
C TYR A 554 -59.00 -18.00 4.35
N ASP A 555 -59.72 -18.55 5.34
CA ASP A 555 -61.15 -18.85 5.24
C ASP A 555 -61.99 -17.56 5.04
N ALA A 556 -61.62 -16.46 5.67
CA ALA A 556 -62.23 -15.16 5.46
C ALA A 556 -62.03 -14.65 4.00
N LYS A 557 -60.82 -14.82 3.47
CA LYS A 557 -60.51 -14.48 2.08
C LYS A 557 -61.28 -15.34 1.07
N CYS A 558 -61.37 -16.65 1.31
CA CYS A 558 -62.13 -17.59 0.48
C CYS A 558 -63.64 -17.33 0.51
N ALA A 559 -64.17 -16.93 1.65
CA ALA A 559 -65.61 -16.63 1.82
C ALA A 559 -66.04 -15.31 1.19
N GLY A 560 -65.18 -14.58 0.46
CA GLY A 560 -65.52 -13.36 -0.27
C GLY A 560 -64.91 -12.08 0.31
N ARG A 561 -63.87 -12.20 1.13
CA ARG A 561 -63.09 -11.09 1.70
C ARG A 561 -63.91 -10.10 2.55
N ASN A 562 -63.26 -9.00 3.00
CA ASN A 562 -63.85 -7.90 3.77
C ASN A 562 -64.67 -8.43 4.97
N ARG A 563 -64.18 -9.44 5.68
CA ARG A 563 -64.84 -10.07 6.80
C ARG A 563 -63.87 -10.65 7.81
N THR A 564 -64.44 -11.01 8.96
CA THR A 564 -63.75 -11.72 10.01
C THR A 564 -64.22 -13.18 10.06
N ARG A 565 -63.30 -14.11 10.27
CA ARG A 565 -63.55 -15.45 10.76
C ARG A 565 -62.94 -15.57 12.15
N SER A 566 -63.70 -16.13 13.09
CA SER A 566 -63.26 -16.29 14.47
C SER A 566 -63.44 -17.72 14.93
N ASP A 567 -62.56 -18.17 15.79
CA ASP A 567 -62.60 -19.47 16.47
C ASP A 567 -62.09 -19.30 17.90
N THR A 568 -62.41 -20.27 18.76
CA THR A 568 -61.91 -20.35 20.13
C THR A 568 -61.13 -21.66 20.28
N LEU A 569 -59.93 -21.55 20.81
CA LEU A 569 -59.08 -22.71 21.07
C LEU A 569 -59.38 -23.21 22.51
N ASP A 570 -60.25 -24.21 22.64
CA ASP A 570 -60.66 -24.71 23.93
C ASP A 570 -59.80 -25.83 24.50
N TRP A 571 -58.92 -26.41 23.65
CA TRP A 571 -57.98 -27.45 24.03
C TRP A 571 -56.74 -27.47 23.13
N PHE A 572 -55.61 -27.84 23.72
CA PHE A 572 -54.34 -27.92 23.04
C PHE A 572 -53.66 -29.26 23.39
N VAL A 573 -53.24 -30.00 22.36
CA VAL A 573 -52.36 -31.17 22.53
C VAL A 573 -50.98 -30.78 21.98
N PRO A 574 -49.96 -30.73 22.82
CA PRO A 574 -48.61 -30.47 22.31
C PRO A 574 -48.23 -31.56 21.30
N GLU A 575 -47.78 -31.19 20.12
CA GLU A 575 -47.15 -32.12 19.20
C GLU A 575 -45.95 -32.74 19.92
N ALA A 576 -45.99 -34.05 20.17
CA ALA A 576 -44.89 -34.76 20.80
C ALA A 576 -43.65 -34.52 19.92
N ALA A 577 -42.56 -34.07 20.51
CA ALA A 577 -41.29 -33.89 19.84
C ALA A 577 -40.86 -35.23 19.22
N GLU A 578 -41.26 -35.48 17.98
CA GLU A 578 -40.77 -36.63 17.21
C GLU A 578 -39.30 -36.47 16.94
N GLY A 579 -38.52 -37.22 17.70
CA GLY A 579 -37.33 -37.89 17.19
C GLY A 579 -36.11 -37.04 16.82
N GLN A 580 -35.42 -36.50 17.82
CA GLN A 580 -33.95 -36.51 17.74
C GLN A 580 -33.42 -37.77 18.45
N THR A 581 -33.62 -38.93 17.83
CA THR A 581 -32.84 -40.13 18.14
C THR A 581 -32.52 -40.83 16.82
N ALA A 582 -31.24 -40.93 16.58
CA ALA A 582 -30.52 -41.79 15.65
C ALA A 582 -29.79 -41.05 14.52
N ALA A 583 -28.53 -40.69 14.80
CA ALA A 583 -27.43 -41.26 14.04
C ALA A 583 -26.14 -40.93 14.80
N ALA A 584 -25.52 -41.99 15.27
CA ALA A 584 -24.20 -42.06 15.86
C ALA A 584 -23.10 -41.72 14.86
#